data_d10c4ca49ecd9dbed4b4c52ad9d04f91
#
_entry.id   d10c4ca49ecd9dbed4b4c52ad9d04f91
#
_cell.length_a   1.000
_cell.length_b   1.000
_cell.length_c   1.000
_cell.angle_alpha   90.00
_cell.angle_beta   90.00
_cell.angle_gamma   90.00
#
_symmetry.space_group_name_H-M   'P 1'
#
loop_
_entity.id
_entity.type
_entity.pdbx_description
1 polymer ?
#
loop_
_entity_poly.entity_id
_entity_poly.type
_entity_poly.pdbx_seq_one_letter_code
_entity_poly.pdbx_strand_id
1 'polypeptide(L)'
;MTSIEPIRSPQLSRLQQELKSGDKESLKLFWKGIKEQGTPLVEELESDSQERIVTFLWQTSGGMKSVAMISQMTKPTTCPMTRLLDTDLWYITLQLPADLRATYQFLPSNLPASAKGAFDASRADYRPDPFNPKVFAFYDDKEDPTGMKLACSVLELPDTAPQPWIEPQGYVSKGKVQLHRLQSRILRNERRVWVYSPAKYTAGLGKPYPLLVLFDGWAYARLMPTFTILDNLVADRVIPPAVVVLLDSLDTETRSRELAFHRPFNDFLVTEFLPWVLTQYAISTDPSQRIIGGSGTGGVAAAYAALEHPDVFGNVLSLSGAFTLLPAGETESSWLARQFYEQEKLPLKFYLSIGMLEANNYREMRGRPSTLAENRRMYEALRAKGYKVHYTEFSGGHDYINWQGMLAEGLMALLG
;
A
#
# COMPACT_ATOMS: atom_id res chain seq x y z
N MET A 1 -27.06 23.14 -22.22
CA MET A 1 -26.68 21.96 -23.03
C MET A 1 -25.27 21.56 -22.57
N THR A 2 -25.17 20.53 -21.74
CA THR A 2 -23.91 19.97 -21.34
C THR A 2 -23.32 19.31 -22.58
N SER A 3 -22.16 19.78 -23.05
CA SER A 3 -21.41 19.15 -24.12
C SER A 3 -21.06 17.72 -23.63
N ILE A 4 -21.62 16.72 -24.31
CA ILE A 4 -21.25 15.31 -24.08
C ILE A 4 -19.80 15.22 -24.56
N GLU A 5 -18.86 15.07 -23.67
CA GLU A 5 -17.48 14.78 -24.05
C GLU A 5 -17.46 13.51 -24.89
N PRO A 6 -16.67 13.47 -25.99
CA PRO A 6 -16.58 12.28 -26.84
C PRO A 6 -16.03 11.10 -26.02
N ILE A 7 -16.61 9.93 -26.23
CA ILE A 7 -16.13 8.68 -25.62
C ILE A 7 -14.72 8.41 -26.13
N ARG A 8 -13.75 8.35 -25.23
CA ARG A 8 -12.35 8.13 -25.59
C ARG A 8 -12.02 6.68 -25.95
N SER A 9 -12.80 5.71 -25.43
CA SER A 9 -12.64 4.29 -25.77
C SER A 9 -13.13 3.99 -27.17
N PRO A 10 -12.31 3.50 -28.10
CA PRO A 10 -12.71 3.05 -29.42
C PRO A 10 -13.82 1.99 -29.39
N GLN A 11 -13.71 1.00 -28.49
CA GLN A 11 -14.71 -0.06 -28.36
C GLN A 11 -16.08 0.50 -27.92
N LEU A 12 -16.09 1.39 -26.90
CA LEU A 12 -17.35 2.00 -26.47
C LEU A 12 -17.93 2.98 -27.49
N SER A 13 -17.09 3.71 -28.23
CA SER A 13 -17.54 4.59 -29.32
C SER A 13 -18.23 3.80 -30.40
N ARG A 14 -17.68 2.66 -30.79
CA ARG A 14 -18.28 1.73 -31.75
C ARG A 14 -19.62 1.18 -31.23
N LEU A 15 -19.64 0.66 -30.00
CA LEU A 15 -20.88 0.18 -29.37
C LEU A 15 -21.97 1.28 -29.34
N GLN A 16 -21.59 2.52 -29.00
CA GLN A 16 -22.54 3.64 -28.97
C GLN A 16 -23.15 3.90 -30.37
N GLN A 17 -22.36 3.82 -31.45
CA GLN A 17 -22.82 4.00 -32.81
C GLN A 17 -23.79 2.88 -33.23
N GLU A 18 -23.46 1.62 -32.93
CA GLU A 18 -24.31 0.46 -33.20
C GLU A 18 -25.66 0.57 -32.48
N LEU A 19 -25.65 0.96 -31.19
CA LEU A 19 -26.88 1.20 -30.43
C LEU A 19 -27.73 2.34 -30.97
N LYS A 20 -27.09 3.44 -31.42
CA LYS A 20 -27.81 4.57 -32.06
C LYS A 20 -28.41 4.20 -33.40
N SER A 21 -27.85 3.25 -34.14
CA SER A 21 -28.43 2.71 -35.37
C SER A 21 -29.58 1.72 -35.13
N GLY A 22 -29.88 1.40 -33.86
CA GLY A 22 -30.99 0.52 -33.48
C GLY A 22 -30.57 -0.95 -33.26
N ASP A 23 -29.30 -1.29 -33.38
CA ASP A 23 -28.80 -2.67 -33.12
C ASP A 23 -28.75 -2.96 -31.62
N LYS A 24 -29.80 -3.61 -31.09
CA LYS A 24 -29.91 -4.01 -29.70
C LYS A 24 -29.10 -5.28 -29.36
N GLU A 25 -28.71 -6.06 -30.35
CA GLU A 25 -27.90 -7.27 -30.10
C GLU A 25 -26.44 -6.91 -29.83
N SER A 26 -25.95 -5.77 -30.31
CA SER A 26 -24.59 -5.31 -30.08
C SER A 26 -24.24 -5.23 -28.59
N LEU A 27 -25.17 -4.80 -27.72
CA LEU A 27 -24.95 -4.74 -26.26
C LEU A 27 -24.80 -6.11 -25.62
N LYS A 28 -25.58 -7.10 -26.08
CA LYS A 28 -25.46 -8.47 -25.56
C LYS A 28 -24.15 -9.12 -25.98
N LEU A 29 -23.75 -8.91 -27.24
CA LEU A 29 -22.47 -9.36 -27.75
C LEU A 29 -21.30 -8.70 -27.03
N PHE A 30 -21.40 -7.41 -26.75
CA PHE A 30 -20.41 -6.68 -25.95
C PHE A 30 -20.25 -7.30 -24.57
N TRP A 31 -21.33 -7.48 -23.80
CA TRP A 31 -21.26 -8.11 -22.47
C TRP A 31 -20.76 -9.57 -22.51
N LYS A 32 -21.07 -10.30 -23.57
CA LYS A 32 -20.51 -11.63 -23.76
C LYS A 32 -18.99 -11.56 -23.90
N GLY A 33 -18.48 -10.65 -24.73
CA GLY A 33 -17.03 -10.44 -24.89
C GLY A 33 -16.35 -10.02 -23.59
N ILE A 34 -16.98 -9.10 -22.81
CA ILE A 34 -16.48 -8.67 -21.50
C ILE A 34 -16.37 -9.84 -20.52
N LYS A 35 -17.34 -10.75 -20.48
CA LYS A 35 -17.30 -11.93 -19.61
C LYS A 35 -16.18 -12.92 -19.98
N GLU A 36 -15.78 -12.94 -21.25
CA GLU A 36 -14.71 -13.81 -21.75
C GLU A 36 -13.33 -13.19 -21.54
N GLN A 37 -13.16 -11.88 -21.79
CA GLN A 37 -11.86 -11.20 -21.71
C GLN A 37 -11.55 -10.56 -20.35
N GLY A 38 -12.59 -10.27 -19.54
CA GLY A 38 -12.47 -9.57 -18.27
C GLY A 38 -12.42 -8.05 -18.41
N THR A 39 -12.27 -7.38 -17.26
CA THR A 39 -12.17 -5.91 -17.10
C THR A 39 -10.91 -5.54 -16.32
N PRO A 40 -10.47 -4.26 -16.36
CA PRO A 40 -10.94 -3.19 -17.25
C PRO A 40 -10.52 -3.40 -18.70
N LEU A 41 -11.18 -2.69 -19.63
CA LEU A 41 -10.71 -2.63 -21.02
C LEU A 41 -9.46 -1.79 -21.10
N VAL A 42 -8.40 -2.34 -21.68
CA VAL A 42 -7.13 -1.64 -21.90
C VAL A 42 -6.92 -1.52 -23.41
N GLU A 43 -6.84 -0.28 -23.88
CA GLU A 43 -6.72 0.06 -25.29
C GLU A 43 -5.48 0.93 -25.51
N GLU A 44 -4.80 0.74 -26.62
CA GLU A 44 -3.64 1.56 -27.01
C GLU A 44 -4.08 2.94 -27.47
N LEU A 45 -3.32 3.97 -27.14
CA LEU A 45 -3.56 5.34 -27.61
C LEU A 45 -2.95 5.55 -29.00
N GLU A 46 -1.69 5.20 -29.13
CA GLU A 46 -0.86 5.21 -30.34
C GLU A 46 0.24 4.16 -30.15
N SER A 47 0.86 3.68 -31.24
CA SER A 47 1.78 2.53 -31.21
C SER A 47 3.03 2.65 -30.34
N ASP A 48 3.33 3.83 -29.78
CA ASP A 48 4.52 4.08 -28.93
C ASP A 48 4.20 4.87 -27.64
N SER A 49 2.93 4.97 -27.27
CA SER A 49 2.53 5.74 -26.09
C SER A 49 2.88 4.98 -24.80
N GLN A 50 3.53 5.69 -23.86
CA GLN A 50 3.73 5.24 -22.49
C GLN A 50 2.43 5.26 -21.65
N GLU A 51 1.29 5.52 -22.30
CA GLU A 51 -0.02 5.60 -21.67
C GLU A 51 -0.99 4.64 -22.35
N ARG A 52 -2.04 4.28 -21.63
CA ARG A 52 -3.15 3.41 -22.11
C ARG A 52 -4.47 4.11 -21.85
N ILE A 53 -5.45 3.87 -22.74
CA ILE A 53 -6.86 4.15 -22.49
C ILE A 53 -7.40 2.98 -21.68
N VAL A 54 -7.85 3.27 -20.46
CA VAL A 54 -8.40 2.24 -19.55
C VAL A 54 -9.86 2.56 -19.26
N THR A 55 -10.75 1.64 -19.61
CA THR A 55 -12.18 1.81 -19.41
C THR A 55 -12.69 0.82 -18.37
N PHE A 56 -13.17 1.35 -17.27
CA PHE A 56 -13.82 0.60 -16.18
C PHE A 56 -15.31 0.49 -16.48
N LEU A 57 -15.87 -0.69 -16.29
CA LEU A 57 -17.24 -1.02 -16.68
C LEU A 57 -18.02 -1.55 -15.48
N TRP A 58 -19.30 -1.16 -15.41
CA TRP A 58 -20.24 -1.73 -14.46
C TRP A 58 -21.56 -2.06 -15.15
N GLN A 59 -22.03 -3.29 -14.94
CA GLN A 59 -23.36 -3.71 -15.42
C GLN A 59 -24.39 -3.59 -14.30
N THR A 60 -25.45 -2.81 -14.50
CA THR A 60 -26.51 -2.68 -13.50
C THR A 60 -27.57 -3.77 -13.65
N SER A 61 -28.01 -4.30 -12.49
CA SER A 61 -29.22 -5.10 -12.39
C SER A 61 -30.30 -4.25 -11.70
N GLY A 62 -31.23 -3.68 -12.45
CA GLY A 62 -32.43 -2.97 -12.02
C GLY A 62 -32.33 -1.97 -10.82
N GLY A 63 -33.01 -0.83 -10.91
CA GLY A 63 -33.18 0.07 -9.77
C GLY A 63 -32.01 1.02 -9.43
N MET A 64 -30.79 0.79 -9.88
CA MET A 64 -29.66 1.69 -9.64
C MET A 64 -29.77 2.97 -10.47
N LYS A 65 -29.52 4.11 -9.83
CA LYS A 65 -29.61 5.44 -10.45
C LYS A 65 -28.26 6.08 -10.70
N SER A 66 -27.22 5.61 -10.04
CA SER A 66 -25.83 6.05 -10.26
C SER A 66 -24.82 5.00 -9.79
N VAL A 67 -23.61 5.10 -10.32
CA VAL A 67 -22.44 4.32 -9.91
C VAL A 67 -21.25 5.27 -9.85
N ALA A 68 -20.37 5.11 -8.86
CA ALA A 68 -19.09 5.79 -8.84
C ALA A 68 -17.94 4.75 -8.79
N MET A 69 -16.82 5.12 -9.36
CA MET A 69 -15.55 4.42 -9.13
C MET A 69 -14.82 5.09 -7.99
N ILE A 70 -14.25 4.28 -7.09
CA ILE A 70 -13.40 4.72 -5.99
C ILE A 70 -11.98 4.26 -6.28
N SER A 71 -11.06 5.21 -6.43
CA SER A 71 -9.65 4.92 -6.66
C SER A 71 -8.77 6.14 -6.43
N GLN A 72 -7.48 5.91 -6.17
CA GLN A 72 -6.46 6.97 -6.14
C GLN A 72 -6.07 7.47 -7.55
N MET A 73 -6.49 6.76 -8.60
CA MET A 73 -6.25 7.15 -10.00
C MET A 73 -7.02 8.42 -10.42
N THR A 74 -8.04 8.83 -9.66
CA THR A 74 -8.89 9.98 -9.98
C THR A 74 -8.81 11.09 -8.94
N LYS A 75 -9.11 12.33 -9.37
CA LYS A 75 -9.35 13.50 -8.52
C LYS A 75 -10.75 14.06 -8.82
N PRO A 76 -11.70 13.98 -7.88
CA PRO A 76 -11.64 13.34 -6.56
C PRO A 76 -11.51 11.81 -6.63
N THR A 77 -11.13 11.17 -5.52
CA THR A 77 -11.01 9.70 -5.45
C THR A 77 -12.32 8.96 -5.65
N THR A 78 -13.46 9.62 -5.42
CA THR A 78 -14.80 9.13 -5.74
C THR A 78 -15.25 9.82 -7.02
N CYS A 79 -15.30 9.08 -8.12
CA CYS A 79 -15.61 9.63 -9.44
C CYS A 79 -16.90 8.99 -10.00
N PRO A 80 -17.98 9.77 -10.22
CA PRO A 80 -19.19 9.25 -10.84
C PRO A 80 -18.93 8.70 -12.24
N MET A 81 -19.53 7.53 -12.54
CA MET A 81 -19.48 6.91 -13.85
C MET A 81 -20.61 7.44 -14.76
N THR A 82 -20.39 7.36 -16.05
CA THR A 82 -21.36 7.75 -17.07
C THR A 82 -22.16 6.54 -17.54
N ARG A 83 -23.47 6.66 -17.67
CA ARG A 83 -24.33 5.64 -18.27
C ARG A 83 -24.27 5.73 -19.79
N LEU A 84 -24.04 4.63 -20.46
CA LEU A 84 -24.05 4.59 -21.93
C LEU A 84 -25.49 4.58 -22.44
N LEU A 85 -25.96 5.73 -22.94
CA LEU A 85 -27.36 5.89 -23.39
C LEU A 85 -28.35 5.41 -22.28
N ASP A 86 -29.46 4.76 -22.68
CA ASP A 86 -30.42 4.16 -21.75
C ASP A 86 -30.19 2.66 -21.52
N THR A 87 -28.93 2.23 -21.55
CA THR A 87 -28.53 0.82 -21.35
C THR A 87 -28.25 0.49 -19.87
N ASP A 88 -27.92 -0.76 -19.57
CA ASP A 88 -27.45 -1.22 -18.27
C ASP A 88 -25.95 -1.00 -18.04
N LEU A 89 -25.25 -0.38 -19.02
CA LEU A 89 -23.81 -0.17 -19.00
C LEU A 89 -23.42 1.19 -18.43
N TRP A 90 -22.59 1.17 -17.38
CA TRP A 90 -21.92 2.34 -16.84
C TRP A 90 -20.44 2.25 -17.09
N TYR A 91 -19.78 3.37 -17.37
CA TYR A 91 -18.36 3.41 -17.67
C TYR A 91 -17.67 4.67 -17.15
N ILE A 92 -16.38 4.55 -16.93
CA ILE A 92 -15.44 5.67 -16.82
C ILE A 92 -14.18 5.30 -17.59
N THR A 93 -13.68 6.21 -18.41
CA THR A 93 -12.47 6.02 -19.22
C THR A 93 -11.39 6.97 -18.73
N LEU A 94 -10.22 6.43 -18.40
CA LEU A 94 -9.05 7.17 -17.95
C LEU A 94 -7.89 6.94 -18.92
N GLN A 95 -7.00 7.92 -19.01
CA GLN A 95 -5.70 7.80 -19.65
C GLN A 95 -4.67 7.64 -18.53
N LEU A 96 -3.97 6.52 -18.51
CA LEU A 96 -3.12 6.08 -17.40
C LEU A 96 -1.74 5.64 -17.89
N PRO A 97 -0.67 5.84 -17.09
CA PRO A 97 0.66 5.30 -17.40
C PRO A 97 0.62 3.79 -17.63
N ALA A 98 1.32 3.30 -18.65
CA ALA A 98 1.30 1.88 -19.04
C ALA A 98 1.95 0.94 -17.99
N ASP A 99 2.70 1.48 -17.04
CA ASP A 99 3.35 0.78 -15.95
C ASP A 99 2.57 0.85 -14.62
N LEU A 100 1.33 1.37 -14.63
CA LEU A 100 0.55 1.61 -13.42
C LEU A 100 0.03 0.30 -12.80
N ARG A 101 0.22 0.15 -11.47
CA ARG A 101 -0.47 -0.80 -10.60
C ARG A 101 -1.30 -0.05 -9.57
N ALA A 102 -2.62 -0.30 -9.53
CA ALA A 102 -3.53 0.40 -8.60
C ALA A 102 -4.73 -0.47 -8.22
N THR A 103 -5.41 -0.10 -7.14
CA THR A 103 -6.68 -0.70 -6.75
C THR A 103 -7.87 0.21 -7.09
N TYR A 104 -9.02 -0.41 -7.30
CA TYR A 104 -10.28 0.29 -7.48
C TYR A 104 -11.46 -0.53 -6.96
N GLN A 105 -12.57 0.17 -6.70
CA GLN A 105 -13.85 -0.40 -6.32
C GLN A 105 -14.97 0.37 -6.99
N PHE A 106 -16.15 -0.23 -7.03
CA PHE A 106 -17.37 0.46 -7.44
C PHE A 106 -18.28 0.71 -6.24
N LEU A 107 -19.01 1.81 -6.33
CA LEU A 107 -20.01 2.22 -5.35
C LEU A 107 -21.33 2.47 -6.09
N PRO A 108 -22.19 1.44 -6.21
CA PRO A 108 -23.53 1.59 -6.77
C PRO A 108 -24.45 2.33 -5.79
N SER A 109 -25.37 3.15 -6.32
CA SER A 109 -26.32 3.92 -5.52
C SER A 109 -27.72 3.95 -6.14
N ASN A 110 -28.73 3.88 -5.26
CA ASN A 110 -30.13 4.06 -5.64
C ASN A 110 -30.55 5.54 -5.71
N LEU A 111 -29.62 6.46 -5.42
CA LEU A 111 -29.81 7.90 -5.54
C LEU A 111 -29.16 8.42 -6.84
N PRO A 112 -29.71 9.47 -7.47
CA PRO A 112 -29.01 10.14 -8.56
C PRO A 112 -27.65 10.69 -8.11
N ALA A 113 -26.64 10.70 -8.99
CA ALA A 113 -25.30 11.18 -8.66
C ALA A 113 -25.25 12.62 -8.11
N SER A 114 -26.21 13.45 -8.50
CA SER A 114 -26.37 14.83 -8.00
C SER A 114 -27.01 14.94 -6.61
N ALA A 115 -27.57 13.84 -6.08
CA ALA A 115 -28.22 13.88 -4.78
C ALA A 115 -27.20 13.91 -3.65
N LYS A 116 -27.48 14.72 -2.62
CA LYS A 116 -26.65 14.73 -1.40
C LYS A 116 -26.62 13.33 -0.77
N GLY A 117 -25.44 12.80 -0.56
CA GLY A 117 -25.23 11.47 0.04
C GLY A 117 -25.33 10.30 -0.95
N ALA A 118 -25.40 10.55 -2.27
CA ALA A 118 -25.40 9.47 -3.27
C ALA A 118 -24.19 8.53 -3.11
N PHE A 119 -23.04 9.07 -2.73
CA PHE A 119 -21.79 8.36 -2.52
C PHE A 119 -21.22 8.62 -1.11
N ASP A 120 -22.07 8.53 -0.08
CA ASP A 120 -21.69 8.71 1.30
C ASP A 120 -20.85 7.49 1.80
N ALA A 121 -19.60 7.73 2.16
CA ALA A 121 -18.68 6.72 2.61
C ALA A 121 -19.16 5.94 3.86
N SER A 122 -19.95 6.57 4.73
CA SER A 122 -20.49 5.93 5.94
C SER A 122 -21.58 4.88 5.67
N ARG A 123 -22.16 4.90 4.46
CA ARG A 123 -23.23 3.98 4.00
C ARG A 123 -22.83 3.20 2.77
N ALA A 124 -21.55 3.24 2.43
CA ALA A 124 -21.04 2.75 1.16
C ALA A 124 -21.02 1.21 1.11
N ASP A 125 -21.63 0.67 0.07
CA ASP A 125 -21.54 -0.72 -0.33
C ASP A 125 -20.44 -0.83 -1.42
N TYR A 126 -19.19 -0.78 -0.97
CA TYR A 126 -18.04 -0.92 -1.86
C TYR A 126 -17.96 -2.32 -2.43
N ARG A 127 -17.88 -2.41 -3.76
CA ARG A 127 -17.85 -3.69 -4.46
C ARG A 127 -16.65 -3.78 -5.39
N PRO A 128 -15.97 -4.94 -5.42
CA PRO A 128 -15.01 -5.19 -6.47
C PRO A 128 -15.71 -5.28 -7.84
N ASP A 129 -14.95 -5.14 -8.89
CA ASP A 129 -15.41 -5.34 -10.26
C ASP A 129 -15.72 -6.82 -10.50
N PRO A 130 -16.99 -7.18 -10.82
CA PRO A 130 -17.39 -8.57 -10.96
C PRO A 130 -16.78 -9.29 -12.19
N PHE A 131 -16.22 -8.52 -13.13
CA PHE A 131 -15.59 -9.05 -14.33
C PHE A 131 -14.05 -9.04 -14.27
N ASN A 132 -13.46 -8.48 -13.19
CA ASN A 132 -12.02 -8.50 -13.00
C ASN A 132 -11.62 -9.70 -12.14
N PRO A 133 -10.84 -10.67 -12.68
CA PRO A 133 -10.41 -11.83 -11.90
C PRO A 133 -9.34 -11.50 -10.86
N LYS A 134 -8.66 -10.33 -10.99
CA LYS A 134 -7.61 -9.92 -10.05
C LYS A 134 -8.24 -9.14 -8.89
N VAL A 135 -8.38 -9.81 -7.75
CA VAL A 135 -8.96 -9.24 -6.53
C VAL A 135 -7.94 -9.29 -5.40
N PHE A 136 -7.72 -8.16 -4.76
CA PHE A 136 -7.04 -8.06 -3.48
C PHE A 136 -8.08 -8.08 -2.37
N ALA A 137 -8.11 -9.17 -1.60
CA ALA A 137 -9.11 -9.37 -0.55
C ALA A 137 -8.47 -9.28 0.84
N PHE A 138 -9.16 -8.61 1.75
CA PHE A 138 -8.86 -8.61 3.17
C PHE A 138 -9.51 -9.83 3.81
N TYR A 139 -8.72 -10.68 4.43
CA TYR A 139 -9.22 -11.87 5.11
C TYR A 139 -9.86 -11.50 6.45
N ASP A 140 -10.97 -12.16 6.78
CA ASP A 140 -11.63 -11.96 8.07
C ASP A 140 -10.71 -12.48 9.21
N ASP A 141 -10.26 -11.58 10.05
CA ASP A 141 -9.58 -11.89 11.30
C ASP A 141 -10.45 -11.38 12.45
N LYS A 142 -10.89 -12.27 13.32
CA LYS A 142 -11.73 -11.91 14.48
C LYS A 142 -11.06 -10.92 15.44
N GLU A 143 -9.73 -10.86 15.38
CA GLU A 143 -8.90 -9.95 16.16
C GLU A 143 -8.36 -8.81 15.29
N ASP A 144 -8.95 -8.57 14.12
CA ASP A 144 -8.54 -7.47 13.22
C ASP A 144 -8.76 -6.12 13.91
N PRO A 145 -7.69 -5.36 14.19
CA PRO A 145 -7.82 -4.06 14.85
C PRO A 145 -8.50 -3.00 13.96
N THR A 146 -8.57 -3.22 12.66
CA THR A 146 -9.14 -2.26 11.71
C THR A 146 -10.60 -2.54 11.38
N GLY A 147 -11.06 -3.77 11.58
CA GLY A 147 -12.41 -4.22 11.18
C GLY A 147 -12.68 -4.13 9.68
N MET A 148 -11.66 -3.96 8.86
CA MET A 148 -11.79 -3.79 7.41
C MET A 148 -12.13 -5.11 6.72
N LYS A 149 -13.34 -5.17 6.15
CA LYS A 149 -13.80 -6.26 5.27
C LYS A 149 -13.93 -5.73 3.85
N LEU A 150 -12.82 -5.47 3.19
CA LEU A 150 -12.83 -4.89 1.86
C LEU A 150 -12.15 -5.82 0.86
N ALA A 151 -12.78 -6.00 -0.29
CA ALA A 151 -12.15 -6.54 -1.48
C ALA A 151 -12.03 -5.44 -2.52
N CYS A 152 -10.84 -5.29 -3.10
CA CYS A 152 -10.58 -4.32 -4.17
C CYS A 152 -10.18 -5.06 -5.43
N SER A 153 -10.63 -4.57 -6.58
CA SER A 153 -10.11 -5.04 -7.86
C SER A 153 -8.73 -4.44 -8.12
N VAL A 154 -7.86 -5.21 -8.75
CA VAL A 154 -6.50 -4.80 -9.07
C VAL A 154 -6.40 -4.47 -10.55
N LEU A 155 -5.95 -3.26 -10.86
CA LEU A 155 -5.46 -2.88 -12.17
C LEU A 155 -3.96 -3.13 -12.22
N GLU A 156 -3.52 -3.87 -13.22
CA GLU A 156 -2.11 -4.07 -13.55
C GLU A 156 -1.95 -3.88 -15.05
N LEU A 157 -1.32 -2.79 -15.45
CA LEU A 157 -1.11 -2.46 -16.85
C LEU A 157 0.12 -3.20 -17.43
N PRO A 158 0.26 -3.31 -18.77
CA PRO A 158 1.21 -4.22 -19.39
C PRO A 158 2.68 -4.02 -19.02
N ASP A 159 3.09 -2.76 -18.77
CA ASP A 159 4.49 -2.41 -18.50
C ASP A 159 4.78 -2.32 -16.99
N THR A 160 3.85 -2.79 -16.16
CA THR A 160 4.00 -2.81 -14.70
C THR A 160 5.20 -3.65 -14.28
N ALA A 161 6.06 -3.10 -13.42
CA ALA A 161 7.21 -3.80 -12.90
C ALA A 161 6.83 -5.13 -12.21
N PRO A 162 7.49 -6.25 -12.55
CA PRO A 162 7.17 -7.55 -11.96
C PRO A 162 7.52 -7.58 -10.46
N GLN A 163 6.80 -8.43 -9.72
CA GLN A 163 7.05 -8.69 -8.29
C GLN A 163 7.38 -10.19 -8.11
N PRO A 164 8.57 -10.65 -8.48
CA PRO A 164 8.87 -12.08 -8.63
C PRO A 164 8.87 -12.86 -7.31
N TRP A 165 8.98 -12.18 -6.17
CA TRP A 165 9.09 -12.85 -4.86
C TRP A 165 7.77 -12.98 -4.10
N ILE A 166 6.65 -12.51 -4.66
CA ILE A 166 5.35 -12.55 -3.96
C ILE A 166 4.65 -13.90 -4.04
N GLU A 167 4.98 -14.71 -5.04
CA GLU A 167 4.33 -16.00 -5.27
C GLU A 167 5.13 -17.16 -4.65
N PRO A 168 4.47 -18.14 -4.00
CA PRO A 168 5.14 -19.31 -3.44
C PRO A 168 5.87 -20.13 -4.51
N GLN A 169 7.14 -20.45 -4.27
CA GLN A 169 7.94 -21.32 -5.13
C GLN A 169 7.99 -22.73 -4.54
N GLY A 170 7.67 -23.78 -5.32
CA GLY A 170 7.56 -25.16 -4.83
C GLY A 170 8.85 -25.75 -4.28
N TYR A 171 10.01 -25.20 -4.66
CA TYR A 171 11.34 -25.66 -4.21
C TYR A 171 11.85 -24.89 -2.98
N VAL A 172 11.17 -23.84 -2.55
CA VAL A 172 11.62 -22.98 -1.45
C VAL A 172 11.19 -23.55 -0.10
N SER A 173 12.16 -23.72 0.79
CA SER A 173 11.89 -24.13 2.17
C SER A 173 11.28 -22.97 2.97
N LYS A 174 10.14 -23.23 3.61
CA LYS A 174 9.41 -22.22 4.38
C LYS A 174 10.00 -22.02 5.76
N GLY A 175 10.09 -20.78 6.21
CA GLY A 175 10.35 -20.43 7.59
C GLY A 175 9.17 -20.77 8.51
N LYS A 176 9.38 -20.58 9.81
CA LYS A 176 8.36 -20.83 10.84
C LYS A 176 7.83 -19.52 11.38
N VAL A 177 6.51 -19.38 11.46
CA VAL A 177 5.83 -18.23 12.07
C VAL A 177 5.22 -18.63 13.40
N GLN A 178 5.48 -17.85 14.44
CA GLN A 178 4.91 -18.03 15.78
C GLN A 178 4.18 -16.73 16.19
N LEU A 179 2.96 -16.89 16.69
CA LEU A 179 2.20 -15.78 17.28
C LEU A 179 2.44 -15.76 18.79
N HIS A 180 2.89 -14.61 19.28
CA HIS A 180 3.05 -14.33 20.71
C HIS A 180 2.10 -13.22 21.14
N ARG A 181 1.89 -13.11 22.46
CA ARG A 181 1.23 -11.99 23.11
C ARG A 181 2.22 -11.32 24.06
N LEU A 182 2.48 -10.05 23.83
CA LEU A 182 3.43 -9.28 24.63
C LEU A 182 2.68 -8.25 25.46
N GLN A 183 2.80 -8.38 26.78
CA GLN A 183 2.31 -7.37 27.72
C GLN A 183 3.33 -6.25 27.89
N SER A 184 2.86 -5.02 27.79
CA SER A 184 3.66 -3.82 28.05
C SER A 184 3.19 -3.12 29.34
N ARG A 185 4.13 -2.85 30.23
CA ARG A 185 3.90 -2.02 31.43
C ARG A 185 3.86 -0.54 31.08
N ILE A 186 4.71 -0.13 30.13
CA ILE A 186 4.80 1.26 29.66
C ILE A 186 3.49 1.67 28.97
N LEU A 187 3.03 0.83 28.02
CA LEU A 187 1.83 1.11 27.23
C LEU A 187 0.55 0.64 27.90
N ARG A 188 0.66 -0.15 28.99
CA ARG A 188 -0.47 -0.72 29.77
C ARG A 188 -1.45 -1.50 28.89
N ASN A 189 -0.93 -2.29 27.96
CA ASN A 189 -1.71 -3.11 27.04
C ASN A 189 -1.00 -4.43 26.73
N GLU A 190 -1.72 -5.32 26.06
CA GLU A 190 -1.20 -6.55 25.46
C GLU A 190 -1.41 -6.49 23.96
N ARG A 191 -0.40 -6.90 23.18
CA ARG A 191 -0.48 -6.92 21.72
C ARG A 191 0.03 -8.21 21.11
N ARG A 192 -0.46 -8.53 19.94
CA ARG A 192 0.01 -9.64 19.12
C ARG A 192 1.38 -9.29 18.53
N VAL A 193 2.22 -10.31 18.46
CA VAL A 193 3.55 -10.22 17.84
C VAL A 193 3.76 -11.50 17.04
N TRP A 194 3.84 -11.41 15.73
CA TRP A 194 4.24 -12.56 14.90
C TRP A 194 5.75 -12.53 14.74
N VAL A 195 6.37 -13.66 15.01
CA VAL A 195 7.81 -13.84 14.80
C VAL A 195 8.04 -14.90 13.74
N TYR A 196 8.65 -14.47 12.64
CA TYR A 196 9.15 -15.37 11.60
C TYR A 196 10.59 -15.71 11.88
N SER A 197 10.92 -17.01 11.86
CA SER A 197 12.26 -17.56 11.87
C SER A 197 12.55 -18.21 10.52
N PRO A 198 13.70 -17.95 9.87
CA PRO A 198 14.00 -18.48 8.55
C PRO A 198 14.09 -20.01 8.56
N ALA A 199 13.95 -20.63 7.39
CA ALA A 199 14.19 -22.05 7.25
C ALA A 199 15.59 -22.43 7.79
N LYS A 200 15.68 -23.54 8.56
CA LYS A 200 16.90 -23.98 9.24
C LYS A 200 17.42 -23.03 10.33
N TYR A 201 16.53 -22.19 10.89
CA TYR A 201 16.90 -21.40 12.06
C TYR A 201 17.43 -22.27 13.20
N THR A 202 18.57 -21.89 13.77
CA THR A 202 19.19 -22.58 14.92
C THR A 202 19.51 -21.58 16.02
N ALA A 203 18.87 -21.74 17.17
CA ALA A 203 19.18 -20.93 18.33
C ALA A 203 20.56 -21.31 18.89
N GLY A 204 21.44 -20.32 19.08
CA GLY A 204 22.72 -20.50 19.79
C GLY A 204 23.86 -21.18 18.99
N LEU A 205 23.64 -21.53 17.73
CA LEU A 205 24.68 -22.11 16.85
C LEU A 205 24.96 -21.16 15.68
N GLY A 206 26.13 -20.53 15.64
CA GLY A 206 26.59 -19.70 14.52
C GLY A 206 26.47 -18.18 14.78
N LYS A 207 26.46 -17.41 13.70
CA LYS A 207 26.31 -15.95 13.77
C LYS A 207 24.86 -15.56 14.10
N PRO A 208 24.64 -14.54 14.96
CA PRO A 208 23.30 -14.01 15.22
C PRO A 208 22.63 -13.51 13.91
N TYR A 209 21.33 -13.65 13.84
CA TYR A 209 20.55 -13.27 12.66
C TYR A 209 20.29 -11.76 12.65
N PRO A 210 20.28 -11.11 11.47
CA PRO A 210 19.69 -9.78 11.32
C PRO A 210 18.25 -9.76 11.85
N LEU A 211 17.81 -8.60 12.34
CA LEU A 211 16.46 -8.38 12.83
C LEU A 211 15.72 -7.40 11.91
N LEU A 212 14.52 -7.75 11.50
CA LEU A 212 13.55 -6.83 10.88
C LEU A 212 12.36 -6.68 11.82
N VAL A 213 12.02 -5.45 12.20
CA VAL A 213 10.79 -5.09 12.92
C VAL A 213 9.87 -4.32 11.99
N LEU A 214 8.64 -4.80 11.80
CA LEU A 214 7.62 -4.11 11.01
C LEU A 214 6.42 -3.76 11.89
N PHE A 215 6.00 -2.50 11.84
CA PHE A 215 4.74 -2.03 12.46
C PHE A 215 3.53 -2.47 11.63
N ASP A 216 2.34 -2.36 12.22
CA ASP A 216 1.10 -2.87 11.63
C ASP A 216 1.17 -4.38 11.33
N GLY A 217 1.62 -5.14 12.32
CA GLY A 217 1.95 -6.57 12.19
C GLY A 217 0.84 -7.41 11.58
N TRP A 218 -0.42 -7.11 11.89
CA TRP A 218 -1.57 -7.77 11.28
C TRP A 218 -1.57 -7.62 9.75
N ALA A 219 -1.36 -6.40 9.26
CA ALA A 219 -1.37 -6.15 7.82
C ALA A 219 -0.25 -6.90 7.09
N TYR A 220 0.97 -6.87 7.63
CA TYR A 220 2.09 -7.63 7.06
C TYR A 220 1.92 -9.15 7.19
N ALA A 221 1.24 -9.65 8.22
CA ALA A 221 1.00 -11.07 8.41
C ALA A 221 -0.15 -11.63 7.57
N ARG A 222 -1.13 -10.79 7.17
CA ARG A 222 -2.40 -11.24 6.59
C ARG A 222 -2.71 -10.65 5.22
N LEU A 223 -2.34 -9.39 4.95
CA LEU A 223 -2.64 -8.73 3.70
C LEU A 223 -1.50 -8.85 2.69
N MET A 224 -0.27 -8.97 3.16
CA MET A 224 0.89 -9.10 2.30
C MET A 224 1.46 -10.52 2.39
N PRO A 225 2.04 -11.06 1.31
CA PRO A 225 2.72 -12.34 1.32
C PRO A 225 4.14 -12.24 1.95
N THR A 226 4.26 -11.52 3.09
CA THR A 226 5.53 -11.16 3.71
C THR A 226 6.43 -12.36 3.94
N PHE A 227 5.87 -13.45 4.46
CA PHE A 227 6.65 -14.66 4.75
C PHE A 227 7.13 -15.36 3.47
N THR A 228 6.31 -15.36 2.40
CA THR A 228 6.69 -15.87 1.08
C THR A 228 7.82 -15.04 0.48
N ILE A 229 7.74 -13.72 0.58
CA ILE A 229 8.80 -12.80 0.11
C ILE A 229 10.11 -13.13 0.83
N LEU A 230 10.08 -13.28 2.15
CA LEU A 230 11.27 -13.61 2.94
C LEU A 230 11.86 -14.97 2.56
N ASP A 231 11.02 -16.00 2.44
CA ASP A 231 11.45 -17.33 2.05
C ASP A 231 12.12 -17.33 0.67
N ASN A 232 11.51 -16.66 -0.31
CA ASN A 232 12.03 -16.56 -1.67
C ASN A 232 13.36 -15.79 -1.73
N LEU A 233 13.44 -14.59 -1.10
CA LEU A 233 14.66 -13.78 -1.07
C LEU A 233 15.84 -14.50 -0.42
N VAL A 234 15.58 -15.27 0.64
CA VAL A 234 16.62 -16.09 1.31
C VAL A 234 17.04 -17.28 0.45
N ALA A 235 16.08 -17.96 -0.21
CA ALA A 235 16.37 -19.08 -1.10
C ALA A 235 17.22 -18.66 -2.30
N ASP A 236 16.92 -17.50 -2.88
CA ASP A 236 17.67 -16.92 -4.00
C ASP A 236 19.01 -16.28 -3.55
N ARG A 237 19.31 -16.30 -2.24
CA ARG A 237 20.52 -15.73 -1.63
C ARG A 237 20.68 -14.23 -1.90
N VAL A 238 19.59 -13.53 -2.08
CA VAL A 238 19.55 -12.06 -2.31
C VAL A 238 19.67 -11.32 -0.98
N ILE A 239 19.16 -11.92 0.09
CA ILE A 239 19.34 -11.44 1.47
C ILE A 239 19.85 -12.60 2.37
N PRO A 240 20.56 -12.29 3.47
CA PRO A 240 20.86 -13.28 4.49
C PRO A 240 19.58 -13.74 5.21
N PRO A 241 19.56 -14.97 5.77
CA PRO A 241 18.48 -15.37 6.67
C PRO A 241 18.32 -14.37 7.83
N ALA A 242 17.10 -13.92 8.10
CA ALA A 242 16.80 -12.93 9.13
C ALA A 242 15.63 -13.37 10.02
N VAL A 243 15.62 -12.93 11.27
CA VAL A 243 14.43 -13.00 12.14
C VAL A 243 13.57 -11.76 11.88
N VAL A 244 12.27 -11.97 11.65
CA VAL A 244 11.35 -10.88 11.37
C VAL A 244 10.25 -10.85 12.42
N VAL A 245 10.01 -9.68 12.99
CA VAL A 245 9.03 -9.45 14.03
C VAL A 245 8.00 -8.44 13.53
N LEU A 246 6.75 -8.89 13.43
CA LEU A 246 5.63 -8.05 13.02
C LEU A 246 4.88 -7.63 14.29
N LEU A 247 5.02 -6.36 14.64
CA LEU A 247 4.44 -5.78 15.84
C LEU A 247 3.06 -5.19 15.53
N ASP A 248 2.02 -5.75 16.16
CA ASP A 248 0.65 -5.37 15.89
C ASP A 248 0.24 -4.05 16.55
N SER A 249 -0.77 -3.43 15.96
CA SER A 249 -1.53 -2.33 16.54
C SER A 249 -2.83 -2.89 17.13
N LEU A 250 -3.29 -2.33 18.25
CA LEU A 250 -4.48 -2.85 18.95
C LEU A 250 -5.78 -2.47 18.26
N ASP A 251 -5.86 -1.21 17.84
CA ASP A 251 -7.00 -0.59 17.18
C ASP A 251 -6.54 0.68 16.45
N THR A 252 -7.44 1.27 15.67
CA THR A 252 -7.13 2.47 14.86
C THR A 252 -6.76 3.69 15.71
N GLU A 253 -7.36 3.88 16.89
CA GLU A 253 -7.08 5.01 17.77
C GLU A 253 -5.71 4.85 18.41
N THR A 254 -5.42 3.69 18.99
CA THR A 254 -4.12 3.34 19.58
C THR A 254 -3.01 3.42 18.52
N ARG A 255 -3.26 2.87 17.32
CA ARG A 255 -2.33 2.98 16.18
C ARG A 255 -2.00 4.43 15.84
N SER A 256 -3.03 5.26 15.71
CA SER A 256 -2.84 6.68 15.35
C SER A 256 -2.04 7.44 16.39
N ARG A 257 -2.21 7.11 17.66
CA ARG A 257 -1.47 7.72 18.77
C ARG A 257 -0.02 7.21 18.83
N GLU A 258 0.18 5.89 18.77
CA GLU A 258 1.49 5.27 19.02
C GLU A 258 2.45 5.48 17.83
N LEU A 259 1.96 5.46 16.60
CA LEU A 259 2.80 5.62 15.41
C LEU A 259 3.01 7.10 14.99
N ALA A 260 2.49 8.07 15.77
CA ALA A 260 2.63 9.50 15.49
C ALA A 260 3.49 10.19 16.56
N PHE A 261 4.81 10.03 16.49
CA PHE A 261 5.79 10.71 17.39
C PHE A 261 5.56 10.45 18.89
N HIS A 262 5.20 9.22 19.26
CA HIS A 262 4.84 8.87 20.62
C HIS A 262 6.04 8.31 21.41
N ARG A 263 6.67 9.15 22.24
CA ARG A 263 7.83 8.76 23.06
C ARG A 263 7.62 7.48 23.88
N PRO A 264 6.52 7.30 24.63
CA PRO A 264 6.31 6.05 25.38
C PRO A 264 6.30 4.79 24.50
N PHE A 265 5.92 4.90 23.21
CA PHE A 265 6.01 3.78 22.28
C PHE A 265 7.47 3.48 21.91
N ASN A 266 8.31 4.49 21.72
CA ASN A 266 9.74 4.29 21.51
C ASN A 266 10.42 3.70 22.75
N ASP A 267 10.08 4.18 23.95
CA ASP A 267 10.58 3.62 25.21
C ASP A 267 10.21 2.13 25.34
N PHE A 268 8.97 1.76 25.01
CA PHE A 268 8.52 0.37 24.95
C PHE A 268 9.36 -0.46 23.97
N LEU A 269 9.63 0.05 22.76
CA LEU A 269 10.41 -0.66 21.74
C LEU A 269 11.80 -1.05 22.25
N VAL A 270 12.47 -0.15 22.98
CA VAL A 270 13.87 -0.39 23.39
C VAL A 270 14.00 -1.02 24.76
N THR A 271 13.05 -0.80 25.67
CA THR A 271 13.18 -1.27 27.07
C THR A 271 12.36 -2.53 27.40
N GLU A 272 11.30 -2.82 26.62
CA GLU A 272 10.47 -4.00 26.85
C GLU A 272 10.48 -4.94 25.65
N PHE A 273 10.15 -4.44 24.44
CA PHE A 273 10.00 -5.28 23.24
C PHE A 273 11.33 -5.89 22.78
N LEU A 274 12.35 -5.08 22.53
CA LEU A 274 13.64 -5.60 22.04
C LEU A 274 14.32 -6.54 23.03
N PRO A 275 14.40 -6.25 24.36
CA PRO A 275 14.88 -7.21 25.33
C PRO A 275 14.13 -8.54 25.32
N TRP A 276 12.80 -8.51 25.16
CA TRP A 276 11.99 -9.71 25.01
C TRP A 276 12.42 -10.51 23.75
N VAL A 277 12.58 -9.87 22.59
CA VAL A 277 13.03 -10.55 21.36
C VAL A 277 14.42 -11.19 21.57
N LEU A 278 15.35 -10.46 22.20
CA LEU A 278 16.71 -10.95 22.50
C LEU A 278 16.75 -12.18 23.42
N THR A 279 15.76 -12.33 24.32
CA THR A 279 15.69 -13.51 25.18
C THR A 279 15.12 -14.74 24.46
N GLN A 280 14.37 -14.55 23.40
CA GLN A 280 13.67 -15.63 22.69
C GLN A 280 14.39 -16.06 21.41
N TYR A 281 15.15 -15.17 20.78
CA TYR A 281 15.72 -15.38 19.44
C TYR A 281 17.18 -14.93 19.37
N ALA A 282 18.00 -15.67 18.60
CA ALA A 282 19.40 -15.37 18.37
C ALA A 282 19.58 -14.25 17.35
N ILE A 283 19.26 -13.02 17.72
CA ILE A 283 19.39 -11.83 16.87
C ILE A 283 20.66 -11.04 17.14
N SER A 284 21.15 -10.33 16.14
CA SER A 284 22.32 -9.48 16.23
C SER A 284 22.11 -8.32 17.21
N THR A 285 23.14 -8.00 17.98
CA THR A 285 23.19 -6.78 18.81
C THR A 285 23.73 -5.57 18.06
N ASP A 286 24.28 -5.77 16.85
CA ASP A 286 24.78 -4.70 16.00
C ASP A 286 23.61 -3.92 15.37
N PRO A 287 23.48 -2.59 15.62
CA PRO A 287 22.43 -1.77 15.03
C PRO A 287 22.40 -1.83 13.49
N SER A 288 23.57 -1.97 12.85
CA SER A 288 23.65 -2.07 11.39
C SER A 288 23.00 -3.34 10.81
N GLN A 289 22.69 -4.32 11.65
CA GLN A 289 21.97 -5.55 11.32
C GLN A 289 20.50 -5.51 11.74
N ARG A 290 20.01 -4.35 12.22
CA ARG A 290 18.63 -4.19 12.66
C ARG A 290 17.90 -3.16 11.82
N ILE A 291 16.79 -3.60 11.24
CA ILE A 291 15.89 -2.77 10.44
C ILE A 291 14.61 -2.54 11.25
N ILE A 292 14.16 -1.30 11.28
CA ILE A 292 12.81 -0.93 11.71
C ILE A 292 12.05 -0.34 10.54
N GLY A 293 10.78 -0.76 10.33
CA GLY A 293 10.06 -0.35 9.15
C GLY A 293 8.54 -0.40 9.29
N GLY A 294 7.88 0.12 8.26
CA GLY A 294 6.43 0.11 8.13
C GLY A 294 5.94 0.92 6.94
N SER A 295 4.62 0.92 6.75
CA SER A 295 3.96 1.67 5.69
C SER A 295 3.14 2.84 6.24
N GLY A 296 3.02 3.90 5.47
CA GLY A 296 2.26 5.08 5.87
C GLY A 296 2.76 5.69 7.19
N THR A 297 1.90 5.71 8.21
CA THR A 297 2.25 6.16 9.56
C THR A 297 3.33 5.29 10.20
N GLY A 298 3.33 3.97 9.89
CA GLY A 298 4.38 3.07 10.34
C GLY A 298 5.77 3.42 9.80
N GLY A 299 5.85 3.97 8.58
CA GLY A 299 7.11 4.48 8.01
C GLY A 299 7.65 5.71 8.76
N VAL A 300 6.75 6.59 9.22
CA VAL A 300 7.12 7.73 10.08
C VAL A 300 7.60 7.25 11.45
N ALA A 301 6.86 6.33 12.07
CA ALA A 301 7.22 5.77 13.37
C ALA A 301 8.60 5.08 13.32
N ALA A 302 8.89 4.35 12.23
CA ALA A 302 10.18 3.72 12.03
C ALA A 302 11.33 4.74 11.93
N ALA A 303 11.15 5.79 11.14
CA ALA A 303 12.14 6.84 11.02
C ALA A 303 12.33 7.61 12.33
N TYR A 304 11.24 7.87 13.06
CA TYR A 304 11.30 8.54 14.37
C TYR A 304 11.97 7.66 15.44
N ALA A 305 11.67 6.35 15.47
CA ALA A 305 12.32 5.43 16.40
C ALA A 305 13.84 5.33 16.15
N ALA A 306 14.27 5.30 14.88
CA ALA A 306 15.69 5.30 14.54
C ALA A 306 16.38 6.65 14.83
N LEU A 307 15.66 7.77 14.73
CA LEU A 307 16.15 9.09 15.13
C LEU A 307 16.46 9.14 16.64
N GLU A 308 15.55 8.64 17.47
CA GLU A 308 15.67 8.65 18.94
C GLU A 308 16.65 7.57 19.44
N HIS A 309 16.78 6.44 18.72
CA HIS A 309 17.58 5.28 19.13
C HIS A 309 18.47 4.73 18.00
N PRO A 310 19.41 5.54 17.48
CA PRO A 310 20.31 5.12 16.40
C PRO A 310 21.33 4.04 16.84
N ASP A 311 21.51 3.89 18.14
CA ASP A 311 22.30 2.83 18.78
C ASP A 311 21.56 1.47 18.84
N VAL A 312 20.27 1.47 18.53
CA VAL A 312 19.41 0.28 18.51
C VAL A 312 19.07 -0.15 17.09
N PHE A 313 18.65 0.79 16.24
CA PHE A 313 18.22 0.55 14.86
C PHE A 313 19.09 1.34 13.89
N GLY A 314 19.89 0.63 13.10
CA GLY A 314 20.77 1.26 12.11
C GLY A 314 20.17 1.38 10.71
N ASN A 315 18.99 0.79 10.46
CA ASN A 315 18.36 0.81 9.15
C ASN A 315 16.86 1.13 9.26
N VAL A 316 16.39 2.02 8.37
CA VAL A 316 14.98 2.44 8.28
C VAL A 316 14.39 1.99 6.95
N LEU A 317 13.25 1.30 7.01
CA LEU A 317 12.45 0.91 5.85
C LEU A 317 11.10 1.65 5.91
N SER A 318 10.86 2.58 4.98
CA SER A 318 9.65 3.38 4.93
C SER A 318 8.93 3.21 3.59
N LEU A 319 7.77 2.58 3.60
CA LEU A 319 6.92 2.40 2.44
C LEU A 319 5.82 3.45 2.47
N SER A 320 5.85 4.39 1.52
CA SER A 320 4.90 5.52 1.46
C SER A 320 4.76 6.27 2.78
N GLY A 321 5.88 6.59 3.44
CA GLY A 321 5.89 7.22 4.76
C GLY A 321 5.04 8.48 4.83
N ALA A 322 4.14 8.56 5.82
CA ALA A 322 3.24 9.69 6.01
C ALA A 322 3.97 10.92 6.61
N PHE A 323 5.10 11.34 6.04
CA PHE A 323 5.94 12.43 6.53
C PHE A 323 5.26 13.81 6.55
N THR A 324 4.02 13.87 6.10
CA THR A 324 3.11 15.00 6.31
C THR A 324 2.62 15.13 7.76
N LEU A 325 2.82 14.11 8.60
CA LEU A 325 2.46 14.15 10.01
C LEU A 325 3.43 15.05 10.77
N LEU A 326 2.89 15.69 11.81
CA LEU A 326 3.62 16.60 12.68
C LEU A 326 3.41 16.20 14.13
N PRO A 327 4.44 16.37 15.00
CA PRO A 327 4.26 16.26 16.45
C PRO A 327 3.24 17.28 16.97
N ALA A 328 2.69 17.04 18.15
CA ALA A 328 1.77 17.96 18.78
C ALA A 328 2.46 19.32 19.03
N GLY A 329 1.81 20.41 18.60
CA GLY A 329 2.32 21.77 18.71
C GLY A 329 3.16 22.26 17.53
N GLU A 330 3.57 21.37 16.63
CA GLU A 330 4.31 21.72 15.41
C GLU A 330 3.36 22.17 14.30
N THR A 331 3.75 23.19 13.56
CA THR A 331 2.96 23.77 12.46
C THR A 331 3.68 23.74 11.11
N GLU A 332 5.02 23.67 11.14
CA GLU A 332 5.84 23.67 9.94
C GLU A 332 5.95 22.28 9.34
N SER A 333 5.73 22.18 8.03
CA SER A 333 5.87 20.93 7.28
C SER A 333 7.29 20.36 7.32
N SER A 334 7.43 19.08 6.96
CA SER A 334 8.72 18.39 6.87
C SER A 334 9.50 18.35 8.19
N TRP A 335 8.82 18.32 9.32
CA TRP A 335 9.45 18.35 10.63
C TRP A 335 10.52 17.26 10.80
N LEU A 336 10.19 16.01 10.47
CA LEU A 336 11.12 14.89 10.65
C LEU A 336 12.33 14.99 9.73
N ALA A 337 12.15 15.49 8.50
CA ALA A 337 13.25 15.75 7.57
C ALA A 337 14.21 16.82 8.11
N ARG A 338 13.67 17.87 8.73
CA ARG A 338 14.48 18.92 9.39
C ARG A 338 15.27 18.34 10.57
N GLN A 339 14.67 17.47 11.41
CA GLN A 339 15.38 16.83 12.52
C GLN A 339 16.61 16.05 12.02
N PHE A 340 16.50 15.27 10.94
CA PHE A 340 17.65 14.57 10.37
C PHE A 340 18.68 15.50 9.73
N TYR A 341 18.27 16.65 9.21
CA TYR A 341 19.17 17.58 8.58
C TYR A 341 19.93 18.45 9.59
N GLU A 342 19.28 18.92 10.66
CA GLU A 342 19.81 19.90 11.61
C GLU A 342 20.79 19.27 12.61
N GLN A 343 20.53 18.06 13.10
CA GLN A 343 21.44 17.39 14.04
C GLN A 343 22.67 16.77 13.39
N GLU A 344 23.62 16.31 14.17
CA GLU A 344 24.77 15.54 13.66
C GLU A 344 24.29 14.29 12.92
N LYS A 345 25.03 13.90 11.86
CA LYS A 345 24.70 12.72 11.07
C LYS A 345 24.78 11.46 11.94
N LEU A 346 23.68 10.74 11.99
CA LEU A 346 23.57 9.45 12.68
C LEU A 346 24.06 8.28 11.80
N PRO A 347 24.47 7.13 12.38
CA PRO A 347 24.93 5.96 11.65
C PRO A 347 23.76 5.15 11.05
N LEU A 348 22.90 5.79 10.26
CA LEU A 348 21.68 5.23 9.70
C LEU A 348 21.75 5.05 8.19
N LYS A 349 21.06 3.99 7.70
CA LYS A 349 20.73 3.80 6.29
C LYS A 349 19.21 3.83 6.11
N PHE A 350 18.78 4.25 4.93
CA PHE A 350 17.35 4.38 4.61
C PHE A 350 17.00 3.69 3.32
N TYR A 351 15.84 3.05 3.31
CA TYR A 351 15.07 2.75 2.12
C TYR A 351 13.74 3.49 2.21
N LEU A 352 13.44 4.32 1.23
CA LEU A 352 12.19 5.07 1.12
C LEU A 352 11.55 4.75 -0.22
N SER A 353 10.27 4.40 -0.23
CA SER A 353 9.50 4.30 -1.46
C SER A 353 8.19 5.09 -1.36
N ILE A 354 7.69 5.56 -2.51
CA ILE A 354 6.45 6.36 -2.58
C ILE A 354 5.75 6.16 -3.91
N GLY A 355 4.41 6.07 -3.88
CA GLY A 355 3.60 5.99 -5.08
C GLY A 355 3.36 7.35 -5.73
N MET A 356 3.48 7.43 -7.06
CA MET A 356 3.25 8.68 -7.81
C MET A 356 1.80 9.18 -7.69
N LEU A 357 0.81 8.29 -7.49
CA LEU A 357 -0.57 8.69 -7.25
C LEU A 357 -0.77 9.39 -5.89
N GLU A 358 0.21 9.31 -4.98
CA GLU A 358 0.17 9.99 -3.69
C GLU A 358 0.45 11.51 -3.77
N ALA A 359 0.70 12.02 -4.97
CA ALA A 359 0.57 13.44 -5.30
C ALA A 359 -0.90 13.92 -5.17
N ASN A 360 -1.84 13.01 -5.32
CA ASN A 360 -3.28 13.31 -5.47
C ASN A 360 -4.05 13.26 -4.15
N ASN A 361 -3.42 13.50 -3.00
CA ASN A 361 -4.11 13.37 -1.74
C ASN A 361 -4.94 14.62 -1.36
N TYR A 362 -5.94 14.39 -0.48
CA TYR A 362 -6.86 15.39 0.05
C TYR A 362 -6.16 16.62 0.71
N ARG A 363 -4.89 16.52 1.07
CA ARG A 363 -4.13 17.57 1.77
C ARG A 363 -3.73 18.73 0.86
N GLU A 364 -3.42 18.46 -0.42
CA GLU A 364 -3.15 19.50 -1.41
C GLU A 364 -4.35 20.47 -1.58
N MET A 365 -5.57 19.93 -1.53
CA MET A 365 -6.79 20.73 -1.60
C MET A 365 -6.93 21.73 -0.43
N ARG A 366 -6.14 21.57 0.64
CA ARG A 366 -6.10 22.45 1.81
C ARG A 366 -4.79 23.26 1.91
N GLY A 367 -4.02 23.35 0.83
CA GLY A 367 -2.75 24.10 0.80
C GLY A 367 -1.62 23.44 1.60
N ARG A 368 -1.72 22.14 1.90
CA ARG A 368 -0.66 21.36 2.55
C ARG A 368 0.06 20.49 1.52
N PRO A 369 1.37 20.21 1.69
CA PRO A 369 2.11 19.35 0.80
C PRO A 369 1.49 17.95 0.69
N SER A 370 1.59 17.33 -0.50
CA SER A 370 1.20 15.93 -0.71
C SER A 370 2.16 14.97 -0.02
N THR A 371 1.74 13.71 0.15
CA THR A 371 2.62 12.67 0.70
C THR A 371 3.84 12.45 -0.20
N LEU A 372 3.66 12.48 -1.52
CA LEU A 372 4.76 12.43 -2.48
C LEU A 372 5.76 13.58 -2.27
N ALA A 373 5.27 14.82 -2.15
CA ALA A 373 6.14 15.98 -1.93
C ALA A 373 6.95 15.88 -0.63
N GLU A 374 6.33 15.40 0.46
CA GLU A 374 7.03 15.24 1.75
C GLU A 374 8.05 14.09 1.74
N ASN A 375 7.79 13.00 0.99
CA ASN A 375 8.77 11.93 0.81
C ASN A 375 9.98 12.41 -0.02
N ARG A 376 9.77 13.22 -1.06
CA ARG A 376 10.85 13.86 -1.82
C ARG A 376 11.69 14.78 -0.93
N ARG A 377 11.06 15.60 -0.08
CA ARG A 377 11.77 16.47 0.87
C ARG A 377 12.57 15.66 1.90
N MET A 378 12.00 14.57 2.40
CA MET A 378 12.72 13.66 3.29
C MET A 378 13.95 13.08 2.61
N TYR A 379 13.82 12.58 1.38
CA TYR A 379 14.94 12.08 0.59
C TYR A 379 16.01 13.15 0.36
N GLU A 380 15.61 14.35 -0.05
CA GLU A 380 16.54 15.47 -0.29
C GLU A 380 17.31 15.86 0.97
N ALA A 381 16.63 15.96 2.11
CA ALA A 381 17.25 16.30 3.39
C ALA A 381 18.27 15.23 3.83
N LEU A 382 17.91 13.95 3.75
CA LEU A 382 18.80 12.84 4.08
C LEU A 382 20.01 12.79 3.15
N ARG A 383 19.80 12.96 1.84
CA ARG A 383 20.87 12.98 0.85
C ARG A 383 21.82 14.16 1.07
N ALA A 384 21.29 15.36 1.30
CA ALA A 384 22.08 16.56 1.56
C ALA A 384 22.93 16.42 2.83
N LYS A 385 22.43 15.73 3.86
CA LYS A 385 23.16 15.40 5.09
C LYS A 385 24.18 14.28 4.89
N GLY A 386 24.18 13.61 3.73
CA GLY A 386 25.13 12.54 3.38
C GLY A 386 24.74 11.16 3.95
N TYR A 387 23.48 10.91 4.27
CA TYR A 387 23.00 9.57 4.60
C TYR A 387 23.05 8.65 3.39
N LYS A 388 23.20 7.34 3.61
CA LYS A 388 23.00 6.31 2.60
C LYS A 388 21.51 6.05 2.44
N VAL A 389 20.93 6.50 1.32
CA VAL A 389 19.48 6.43 1.05
C VAL A 389 19.25 5.75 -0.28
N HIS A 390 18.44 4.70 -0.28
CA HIS A 390 17.78 4.17 -1.48
C HIS A 390 16.39 4.78 -1.56
N TYR A 391 16.05 5.37 -2.69
CA TYR A 391 14.77 6.03 -2.90
C TYR A 391 14.14 5.59 -4.21
N THR A 392 12.88 5.14 -4.15
CA THR A 392 12.12 4.65 -5.30
C THR A 392 10.76 5.34 -5.38
N GLU A 393 10.45 5.93 -6.53
CA GLU A 393 9.09 6.34 -6.90
C GLU A 393 8.49 5.27 -7.81
N PHE A 394 7.32 4.75 -7.49
CA PHE A 394 6.66 3.70 -8.27
C PHE A 394 5.34 4.20 -8.87
N SER A 395 4.98 3.65 -10.03
CA SER A 395 3.72 3.93 -10.70
C SER A 395 2.57 3.20 -9.98
N GLY A 396 2.03 3.84 -8.95
CA GLY A 396 1.01 3.28 -8.07
C GLY A 396 0.59 4.24 -6.97
N GLY A 397 -0.24 3.75 -6.07
CA GLY A 397 -0.79 4.52 -4.94
C GLY A 397 -0.43 3.93 -3.58
N HIS A 398 -1.09 4.45 -2.56
CA HIS A 398 -0.94 4.07 -1.15
C HIS A 398 -1.70 2.78 -0.86
N ASP A 399 -1.14 1.63 -1.24
CA ASP A 399 -1.76 0.33 -1.04
C ASP A 399 -0.77 -0.86 -0.96
N TYR A 400 -1.25 -1.96 -0.41
CA TYR A 400 -0.46 -3.16 -0.12
C TYR A 400 0.01 -3.89 -1.39
N ILE A 401 -0.72 -3.81 -2.51
CA ILE A 401 -0.34 -4.46 -3.77
C ILE A 401 0.96 -3.88 -4.37
N ASN A 402 1.26 -2.62 -4.03
CA ASN A 402 2.52 -1.98 -4.38
C ASN A 402 3.59 -2.25 -3.31
N TRP A 403 3.23 -2.11 -2.03
CA TRP A 403 4.19 -2.28 -0.93
C TRP A 403 4.77 -3.67 -0.83
N GLN A 404 4.09 -4.73 -1.29
CA GLN A 404 4.66 -6.07 -1.32
C GLN A 404 5.92 -6.16 -2.20
N GLY A 405 5.94 -5.51 -3.36
CA GLY A 405 7.13 -5.41 -4.20
C GLY A 405 8.21 -4.52 -3.57
N MET A 406 7.79 -3.37 -3.02
CA MET A 406 8.70 -2.42 -2.36
C MET A 406 9.31 -3.00 -1.08
N LEU A 407 8.64 -3.90 -0.38
CA LEU A 407 9.20 -4.62 0.76
C LEU A 407 10.40 -5.47 0.33
N ALA A 408 10.26 -6.25 -0.74
CA ALA A 408 11.35 -7.05 -1.29
C ALA A 408 12.56 -6.18 -1.69
N GLU A 409 12.30 -5.10 -2.42
CA GLU A 409 13.33 -4.14 -2.85
C GLU A 409 14.06 -3.49 -1.66
N GLY A 410 13.28 -3.06 -0.65
CA GLY A 410 13.83 -2.46 0.56
C GLY A 410 14.71 -3.43 1.36
N LEU A 411 14.32 -4.69 1.45
CA LEU A 411 15.12 -5.72 2.11
C LEU A 411 16.42 -6.01 1.37
N MET A 412 16.39 -6.06 0.03
CA MET A 412 17.61 -6.16 -0.79
C MET A 412 18.53 -4.96 -0.60
N ALA A 413 17.99 -3.75 -0.57
CA ALA A 413 18.77 -2.53 -0.39
C ALA A 413 19.43 -2.41 0.99
N LEU A 414 18.81 -2.96 2.04
CA LEU A 414 19.27 -2.80 3.41
C LEU A 414 20.07 -3.98 3.94
N LEU A 415 19.81 -5.22 3.46
CA LEU A 415 20.46 -6.46 3.90
C LEU A 415 21.35 -7.11 2.85
N GLY A 416 21.13 -6.80 1.57
CA GLY A 416 21.87 -7.31 0.42
C GLY A 416 23.30 -6.77 0.25
#